data_9e462fd68f8598c313a277abc1e82da5
#
_entry.id   9e462fd68f8598c313a277abc1e82da5
#
_cell.length_a   1.000
_cell.length_b   1.000
_cell.length_c   1.000
_cell.angle_alpha   90.00
_cell.angle_beta   90.00
_cell.angle_gamma   90.00
#
_symmetry.space_group_name_H-M   'P 1'
#
loop_
_entity.id
_entity.type
_entity.pdbx_description
1 polymer ?
#
loop_
_entity_poly.entity_id
_entity_poly.type
_entity_poly.pdbx_seq_one_letter_code
_entity_poly.pdbx_strand_id
1 'polypeptide(L)'
;MSAKETIEKLQNARIITALVTPFKENGQINFGAFPKLIEDLLANHTEGLILAGTTAESPTLTHNEELEIFAAVNKIVAGRIPLIAGVGTNDTRDSVEFVKEVAELGYIDAGLAVTPYYNKPSQEGIYQHFKAIATASDLPIILYNIPGRVVTEIQVETILRLAELENVIAIKECTNTDNLAY
;
A
#
# COMPACT_ATOMS: atom_id res chain seq x y z
N MET A 1 4.40 -11.41 11.07
CA MET A 1 3.93 -10.47 12.11
C MET A 1 2.42 -10.62 12.20
N SER A 2 1.81 -10.56 13.37
CA SER A 2 0.34 -10.61 13.48
C SER A 2 -0.28 -9.26 13.11
N ALA A 3 -1.54 -9.25 12.67
CA ALA A 3 -2.28 -8.00 12.39
C ALA A 3 -2.24 -7.04 13.59
N LYS A 4 -2.30 -7.56 14.82
CA LYS A 4 -2.21 -6.77 16.05
C LYS A 4 -0.87 -6.05 16.20
N GLU A 5 0.25 -6.73 15.97
CA GLU A 5 1.59 -6.11 16.04
C GLU A 5 1.77 -5.04 14.98
N THR A 6 1.24 -5.26 13.77
CA THR A 6 1.24 -4.26 12.69
C THR A 6 0.41 -3.04 13.06
N ILE A 7 -0.79 -3.24 13.64
CA ILE A 7 -1.64 -2.13 14.11
C ILE A 7 -0.91 -1.29 15.15
N GLU A 8 -0.27 -1.91 16.15
CA GLU A 8 0.49 -1.21 17.18
C GLU A 8 1.65 -0.39 16.59
N LYS A 9 2.38 -0.93 15.61
CA LYS A 9 3.42 -0.19 14.89
C LYS A 9 2.87 1.02 14.13
N LEU A 10 1.76 0.82 13.39
CA LEU A 10 1.16 1.88 12.57
C LEU A 10 0.47 2.96 13.42
N GLN A 11 -0.12 2.61 14.56
CA GLN A 11 -0.73 3.59 15.49
C GLN A 11 0.31 4.54 16.09
N ASN A 12 1.56 4.13 16.20
CA ASN A 12 2.65 4.97 16.66
C ASN A 12 3.26 5.82 15.53
N ALA A 13 3.01 5.49 14.27
CA ALA A 13 3.52 6.22 13.13
C ALA A 13 2.54 7.36 12.74
N ARG A 14 2.96 8.61 12.95
CA ARG A 14 2.16 9.81 12.63
C ARG A 14 2.38 10.28 11.20
N ILE A 15 3.59 10.08 10.66
CA ILE A 15 3.98 10.48 9.32
C ILE A 15 4.45 9.26 8.56
N ILE A 16 3.60 8.79 7.64
CA ILE A 16 3.91 7.70 6.74
C ILE A 16 4.09 8.29 5.34
N THR A 17 5.33 8.27 4.86
CA THR A 17 5.69 8.90 3.59
C THR A 17 5.48 7.95 2.41
N ALA A 18 4.77 8.40 1.38
CA ALA A 18 4.72 7.71 0.10
C ALA A 18 6.05 7.94 -0.64
N LEU A 19 6.89 6.91 -0.69
CA LEU A 19 8.22 6.97 -1.28
C LEU A 19 8.11 7.10 -2.81
N VAL A 20 8.92 7.97 -3.40
CA VAL A 20 9.08 8.06 -4.86
C VAL A 20 10.00 6.94 -5.36
N THR A 21 9.88 6.57 -6.63
CA THR A 21 10.87 5.73 -7.32
C THR A 21 11.87 6.64 -8.05
N PRO A 22 13.11 6.73 -7.61
CA PRO A 22 14.12 7.47 -8.35
C PRO A 22 14.47 6.76 -9.67
N PHE A 23 14.47 7.49 -10.77
CA PHE A 23 14.88 6.99 -12.09
C PHE A 23 16.16 7.65 -12.56
N LYS A 24 16.90 6.93 -13.40
CA LYS A 24 18.02 7.46 -14.19
C LYS A 24 17.47 8.12 -15.46
N GLU A 25 18.30 8.91 -16.15
CA GLU A 25 17.94 9.54 -17.43
C GLU A 25 17.49 8.55 -18.52
N ASN A 26 17.96 7.31 -18.43
CA ASN A 26 17.58 6.24 -19.36
C ASN A 26 16.30 5.49 -18.97
N GLY A 27 15.58 5.95 -17.94
CA GLY A 27 14.35 5.34 -17.43
C GLY A 27 14.52 4.15 -16.50
N GLN A 28 15.73 3.68 -16.25
CA GLN A 28 15.98 2.60 -15.28
C GLN A 28 15.87 3.09 -13.84
N ILE A 29 15.46 2.23 -12.91
CA ILE A 29 15.43 2.54 -11.49
C ILE A 29 16.83 2.87 -10.98
N ASN A 30 16.94 3.96 -10.25
CA ASN A 30 18.18 4.40 -9.64
C ASN A 30 18.30 3.92 -8.19
N PHE A 31 18.63 2.65 -8.01
CA PHE A 31 18.80 2.07 -6.67
C PHE A 31 19.85 2.79 -5.82
N GLY A 32 20.85 3.43 -6.45
CA GLY A 32 21.89 4.19 -5.74
C GLY A 32 21.39 5.48 -5.06
N ALA A 33 20.19 5.97 -5.42
CA ALA A 33 19.60 7.15 -4.82
C ALA A 33 18.81 6.85 -3.54
N PHE A 34 18.31 5.62 -3.34
CA PHE A 34 17.49 5.27 -2.20
C PHE A 34 18.16 5.50 -0.83
N PRO A 35 19.46 5.15 -0.62
CA PRO A 35 20.07 5.35 0.71
C PRO A 35 19.99 6.80 1.18
N LYS A 36 20.39 7.75 0.33
CA LYS A 36 20.34 9.17 0.68
C LYS A 36 18.90 9.64 0.89
N LEU A 37 17.99 9.29 0.00
CA LEU A 37 16.58 9.67 0.09
C LEU A 37 15.94 9.17 1.39
N ILE A 38 16.15 7.89 1.73
CA ILE A 38 15.56 7.28 2.92
C ILE A 38 16.15 7.89 4.20
N GLU A 39 17.47 8.09 4.28
CA GLU A 39 18.09 8.70 5.45
C GLU A 39 17.63 10.16 5.62
N ASP A 40 17.48 10.92 4.53
CA ASP A 40 16.92 12.27 4.58
C ASP A 40 15.47 12.27 5.12
N LEU A 41 14.64 11.31 4.71
CA LEU A 41 13.26 11.16 5.20
C LEU A 41 13.21 10.80 6.69
N LEU A 42 14.04 9.84 7.11
CA LEU A 42 14.12 9.42 8.51
C LEU A 42 14.61 10.55 9.42
N ALA A 43 15.58 11.34 8.96
CA ALA A 43 16.07 12.52 9.69
C ALA A 43 15.00 13.62 9.79
N ASN A 44 14.00 13.63 8.91
CA ASN A 44 12.90 14.59 8.87
C ASN A 44 11.55 13.98 9.32
N HIS A 45 11.58 13.11 10.31
CA HIS A 45 10.41 12.59 11.03
C HIS A 45 9.50 11.64 10.24
N THR A 46 9.97 11.01 9.17
CA THR A 46 9.25 9.88 8.57
C THR A 46 9.26 8.69 9.53
N GLU A 47 8.08 8.17 9.85
CA GLU A 47 7.86 7.09 10.82
C GLU A 47 7.29 5.82 10.15
N GLY A 48 7.13 5.83 8.82
CA GLY A 48 6.75 4.70 7.98
C GLY A 48 6.91 5.03 6.50
N LEU A 49 7.01 4.02 5.65
CA LEU A 49 7.11 4.20 4.19
C LEU A 49 6.04 3.40 3.46
N ILE A 50 5.39 4.04 2.47
CA ILE A 50 4.60 3.34 1.45
C ILE A 50 5.47 3.19 0.22
N LEU A 51 5.68 1.95 -0.22
CA LEU A 51 6.48 1.55 -1.36
C LEU A 51 5.57 1.19 -2.53
N ALA A 52 5.99 1.46 -3.75
CA ALA A 52 5.22 1.19 -4.97
C ALA A 52 3.74 1.63 -4.88
N GLY A 53 3.50 2.80 -4.27
CA GLY A 53 2.20 3.46 -4.33
C GLY A 53 2.07 4.36 -5.55
N THR A 54 1.01 5.17 -5.62
CA THR A 54 0.78 6.12 -6.72
C THR A 54 1.94 7.11 -6.90
N THR A 55 2.51 7.60 -5.79
CA THR A 55 3.66 8.52 -5.79
C THR A 55 4.93 7.86 -6.37
N ALA A 56 5.03 6.56 -6.25
CA ALA A 56 6.14 5.77 -6.79
C ALA A 56 5.96 5.40 -8.26
N GLU A 57 4.90 5.85 -8.92
CA GLU A 57 4.59 5.54 -10.32
C GLU A 57 4.35 4.03 -10.55
N SER A 58 3.76 3.32 -9.57
CA SER A 58 3.55 1.86 -9.62
C SER A 58 2.95 1.34 -10.94
N PRO A 59 2.01 2.02 -11.62
CA PRO A 59 1.47 1.51 -12.89
C PRO A 59 2.51 1.44 -14.03
N THR A 60 3.70 2.00 -13.85
CA THR A 60 4.80 1.96 -14.82
C THR A 60 5.91 0.99 -14.44
N LEU A 61 5.77 0.33 -13.29
CA LEU A 61 6.70 -0.69 -12.78
C LEU A 61 6.15 -2.08 -13.06
N THR A 62 7.04 -3.03 -13.28
CA THR A 62 6.71 -4.45 -13.25
C THR A 62 6.72 -4.97 -11.81
N HIS A 63 6.01 -6.06 -11.51
CA HIS A 63 6.05 -6.69 -10.18
C HIS A 63 7.47 -7.05 -9.75
N ASN A 64 8.32 -7.50 -10.67
CA ASN A 64 9.73 -7.77 -10.37
C ASN A 64 10.48 -6.51 -9.90
N GLU A 65 10.27 -5.38 -10.57
CA GLU A 65 10.88 -4.09 -10.16
C GLU A 65 10.36 -3.64 -8.80
N GLU A 66 9.07 -3.83 -8.51
CA GLU A 66 8.48 -3.54 -7.20
C GLU A 66 9.12 -4.40 -6.11
N LEU A 67 9.27 -5.71 -6.33
CA LEU A 67 9.93 -6.62 -5.38
C LEU A 67 11.41 -6.26 -5.17
N GLU A 68 12.13 -5.86 -6.22
CA GLU A 68 13.51 -5.36 -6.11
C GLU A 68 13.59 -4.07 -5.28
N ILE A 69 12.64 -3.14 -5.46
CA ILE A 69 12.51 -1.92 -4.64
C ILE A 69 12.27 -2.29 -3.18
N PHE A 70 11.31 -3.21 -2.90
CA PHE A 70 11.01 -3.63 -1.54
C PHE A 70 12.24 -4.23 -0.86
N ALA A 71 12.98 -5.09 -1.54
CA ALA A 71 14.19 -5.69 -1.02
C ALA A 71 15.31 -4.65 -0.76
N ALA A 72 15.50 -3.70 -1.68
CA ALA A 72 16.49 -2.63 -1.53
C ALA A 72 16.14 -1.70 -0.36
N VAL A 73 14.87 -1.26 -0.26
CA VAL A 73 14.41 -0.38 0.81
C VAL A 73 14.48 -1.08 2.18
N ASN A 74 14.06 -2.35 2.25
CA ASN A 74 14.16 -3.14 3.49
C ASN A 74 15.60 -3.21 4.03
N LYS A 75 16.59 -3.42 3.17
CA LYS A 75 18.02 -3.43 3.58
C LYS A 75 18.45 -2.09 4.17
N ILE A 76 17.97 -0.98 3.61
CA ILE A 76 18.33 0.37 4.07
C ILE A 76 17.60 0.70 5.37
N VAL A 77 16.30 0.46 5.43
CA VAL A 77 15.45 0.75 6.61
C VAL A 77 15.83 -0.14 7.80
N ALA A 78 16.18 -1.40 7.55
CA ALA A 78 16.66 -2.36 8.55
C ALA A 78 15.75 -2.44 9.80
N GLY A 79 14.44 -2.46 9.61
CA GLY A 79 13.45 -2.58 10.68
C GLY A 79 13.20 -1.32 11.53
N ARG A 80 13.81 -0.18 11.20
CA ARG A 80 13.67 1.08 11.95
C ARG A 80 12.24 1.64 11.94
N ILE A 81 11.52 1.46 10.85
CA ILE A 81 10.14 1.94 10.65
C ILE A 81 9.34 0.90 9.85
N PRO A 82 8.00 0.90 9.94
CA PRO A 82 7.16 0.01 9.14
C PRO A 82 7.24 0.27 7.65
N LEU A 83 7.14 -0.81 6.87
CA LEU A 83 7.09 -0.81 5.41
C LEU A 83 5.72 -1.28 4.94
N ILE A 84 5.05 -0.47 4.13
CA ILE A 84 3.75 -0.76 3.52
C ILE A 84 3.96 -0.89 2.01
N ALA A 85 3.62 -2.03 1.42
CA ALA A 85 3.76 -2.26 0.00
C ALA A 85 2.44 -2.00 -0.76
N GLY A 86 2.50 -1.30 -1.88
CA GLY A 86 1.41 -1.28 -2.85
C GLY A 86 1.19 -2.67 -3.43
N VAL A 87 -0.02 -3.23 -3.30
CA VAL A 87 -0.34 -4.59 -3.75
C VAL A 87 -1.62 -4.65 -4.60
N GLY A 88 -2.29 -3.52 -4.82
CA GLY A 88 -3.56 -3.46 -5.53
C GLY A 88 -3.43 -2.98 -6.96
N THR A 89 -4.08 -3.69 -7.89
CA THR A 89 -4.33 -3.27 -9.25
C THR A 89 -5.84 -3.26 -9.54
N ASN A 90 -6.24 -3.00 -10.78
CA ASN A 90 -7.64 -3.12 -11.20
C ASN A 90 -8.04 -4.56 -11.56
N ASP A 91 -7.13 -5.51 -11.54
CA ASP A 91 -7.38 -6.95 -11.67
C ASP A 91 -7.30 -7.63 -10.30
N THR A 92 -8.41 -8.22 -9.87
CA THR A 92 -8.49 -8.89 -8.57
C THR A 92 -7.56 -10.10 -8.50
N ARG A 93 -7.40 -10.84 -9.59
CA ARG A 93 -6.55 -12.03 -9.62
C ARG A 93 -5.08 -11.65 -9.49
N ASP A 94 -4.65 -10.68 -10.25
CA ASP A 94 -3.30 -10.13 -10.19
C ASP A 94 -2.97 -9.62 -8.78
N SER A 95 -3.87 -8.84 -8.19
CA SER A 95 -3.71 -8.35 -6.81
C SER A 95 -3.64 -9.48 -5.77
N VAL A 96 -4.45 -10.55 -5.95
CA VAL A 96 -4.43 -11.74 -5.07
C VAL A 96 -3.12 -12.53 -5.20
N GLU A 97 -2.58 -12.66 -6.40
CA GLU A 97 -1.30 -13.32 -6.63
C GLU A 97 -0.16 -12.49 -6.03
N PHE A 98 -0.15 -11.19 -6.31
CA PHE A 98 0.91 -10.31 -5.83
C PHE A 98 0.93 -10.14 -4.30
N VAL A 99 -0.24 -10.04 -3.64
CA VAL A 99 -0.27 -9.97 -2.17
C VAL A 99 0.31 -11.21 -1.50
N LYS A 100 0.18 -12.38 -2.11
CA LYS A 100 0.80 -13.62 -1.60
C LYS A 100 2.32 -13.57 -1.72
N GLU A 101 2.84 -13.14 -2.88
CA GLU A 101 4.28 -12.97 -3.09
C GLU A 101 4.87 -11.97 -2.09
N VAL A 102 4.19 -10.85 -1.87
CA VAL A 102 4.63 -9.84 -0.90
C VAL A 102 4.59 -10.36 0.53
N ALA A 103 3.58 -11.16 0.89
CA ALA A 103 3.48 -11.80 2.20
C ALA A 103 4.64 -12.77 2.48
N GLU A 104 5.09 -13.51 1.45
CA GLU A 104 6.22 -14.45 1.55
C GLU A 104 7.56 -13.75 1.81
N LEU A 105 7.69 -12.45 1.52
CA LEU A 105 8.90 -11.68 1.81
C LEU A 105 9.20 -11.57 3.32
N GLY A 106 8.17 -11.60 4.17
CA GLY A 106 8.27 -11.65 5.62
C GLY A 106 8.80 -10.37 6.31
N TYR A 107 9.08 -9.31 5.56
CA TYR A 107 9.57 -8.02 6.09
C TYR A 107 8.67 -6.82 5.72
N ILE A 108 7.57 -7.05 5.01
CA ILE A 108 6.54 -6.04 4.76
C ILE A 108 5.51 -6.12 5.88
N ASP A 109 5.18 -4.99 6.48
CA ASP A 109 4.27 -4.91 7.62
C ASP A 109 2.79 -4.90 7.18
N ALA A 110 2.45 -4.28 6.04
CA ALA A 110 1.10 -4.27 5.48
C ALA A 110 1.08 -4.10 3.96
N GLY A 111 0.00 -4.54 3.33
CA GLY A 111 -0.31 -4.26 1.93
C GLY A 111 -1.26 -3.08 1.79
N LEU A 112 -1.00 -2.14 0.88
CA LEU A 112 -1.89 -1.06 0.48
C LEU A 112 -2.60 -1.46 -0.82
N ALA A 113 -3.90 -1.73 -0.74
CA ALA A 113 -4.71 -2.12 -1.90
C ALA A 113 -5.60 -0.95 -2.35
N VAL A 114 -5.44 -0.51 -3.59
CA VAL A 114 -6.24 0.56 -4.18
C VAL A 114 -7.57 0.02 -4.70
N THR A 115 -8.62 0.85 -4.64
CA THR A 115 -9.89 0.57 -5.33
C THR A 115 -9.63 0.33 -6.82
N PRO A 116 -10.25 -0.70 -7.46
CA PRO A 116 -10.05 -0.95 -8.89
C PRO A 116 -10.32 0.30 -9.72
N TYR A 117 -9.28 0.79 -10.38
CA TYR A 117 -9.33 1.95 -11.27
C TYR A 117 -9.79 1.53 -12.67
N TYR A 118 -10.36 2.47 -13.44
CA TYR A 118 -10.82 2.27 -14.81
C TYR A 118 -12.11 1.43 -14.95
N ASN A 119 -12.20 0.28 -14.25
CA ASN A 119 -13.27 -0.72 -14.37
C ASN A 119 -14.64 -0.23 -13.86
N LYS A 120 -14.67 0.77 -12.98
CA LYS A 120 -15.89 1.29 -12.33
C LYS A 120 -16.76 0.19 -11.72
N PRO A 121 -16.25 -0.62 -10.79
CA PRO A 121 -17.05 -1.68 -10.18
C PRO A 121 -18.20 -1.12 -9.34
N SER A 122 -19.26 -1.94 -9.15
CA SER A 122 -20.29 -1.66 -8.16
C SER A 122 -19.73 -1.76 -6.73
N GLN A 123 -20.44 -1.27 -5.72
CA GLN A 123 -20.02 -1.40 -4.31
C GLN A 123 -19.83 -2.85 -3.88
N GLU A 124 -20.68 -3.75 -4.36
CA GLU A 124 -20.50 -5.19 -4.14
C GLU A 124 -19.25 -5.72 -4.83
N GLY A 125 -18.96 -5.25 -6.05
CA GLY A 125 -17.71 -5.59 -6.76
C GLY A 125 -16.47 -5.10 -6.00
N ILE A 126 -16.50 -3.89 -5.43
CA ILE A 126 -15.44 -3.35 -4.57
C ILE A 126 -15.26 -4.22 -3.34
N TYR A 127 -16.35 -4.57 -2.65
CA TYR A 127 -16.31 -5.45 -1.48
C TYR A 127 -15.66 -6.80 -1.81
N GLN A 128 -16.09 -7.46 -2.89
CA GLN A 128 -15.55 -8.76 -3.29
C GLN A 128 -14.08 -8.69 -3.69
N HIS A 129 -13.66 -7.60 -4.35
CA HIS A 129 -12.25 -7.35 -4.69
C HIS A 129 -11.38 -7.29 -3.44
N PHE A 130 -11.69 -6.41 -2.50
CA PHE A 130 -10.92 -6.26 -1.27
C PHE A 130 -10.98 -7.50 -0.38
N LYS A 131 -12.14 -8.15 -0.31
CA LYS A 131 -12.28 -9.42 0.42
C LYS A 131 -11.35 -10.49 -0.14
N ALA A 132 -11.29 -10.64 -1.46
CA ALA A 132 -10.40 -11.62 -2.10
C ALA A 132 -8.92 -11.34 -1.77
N ILE A 133 -8.50 -10.07 -1.79
CA ILE A 133 -7.13 -9.67 -1.43
C ILE A 133 -6.86 -9.93 0.07
N ALA A 134 -7.74 -9.46 0.95
CA ALA A 134 -7.56 -9.56 2.39
C ALA A 134 -7.58 -11.01 2.91
N THR A 135 -8.23 -11.93 2.20
CA THR A 135 -8.28 -13.35 2.58
C THR A 135 -7.23 -14.22 1.87
N ALA A 136 -6.39 -13.62 1.02
CA ALA A 136 -5.42 -14.36 0.22
C ALA A 136 -4.14 -14.72 1.00
N SER A 137 -3.81 -13.98 2.05
CA SER A 137 -2.62 -14.17 2.90
C SER A 137 -2.85 -13.59 4.30
N ASP A 138 -1.90 -13.79 5.20
CA ASP A 138 -1.91 -13.19 6.54
C ASP A 138 -1.34 -11.76 6.57
N LEU A 139 -0.96 -11.20 5.42
CA LEU A 139 -0.48 -9.82 5.33
C LEU A 139 -1.63 -8.86 5.60
N PRO A 140 -1.55 -7.99 6.64
CA PRO A 140 -2.60 -7.02 6.93
C PRO A 140 -2.82 -6.05 5.76
N ILE A 141 -4.07 -5.72 5.48
CA ILE A 141 -4.46 -4.89 4.33
C ILE A 141 -4.97 -3.52 4.78
N ILE A 142 -4.44 -2.49 4.14
CA ILE A 142 -4.90 -1.11 4.21
C ILE A 142 -5.70 -0.82 2.94
N LEU A 143 -6.95 -0.42 3.08
CA LEU A 143 -7.78 0.01 1.96
C LEU A 143 -7.26 1.36 1.44
N TYR A 144 -7.29 1.58 0.12
CA TYR A 144 -6.92 2.87 -0.45
C TYR A 144 -8.08 3.45 -1.28
N ASN A 145 -8.73 4.45 -0.70
CA ASN A 145 -9.84 5.18 -1.33
C ASN A 145 -9.33 6.50 -1.92
N ILE A 146 -9.31 6.60 -3.24
CA ILE A 146 -8.83 7.79 -3.98
C ILE A 146 -9.69 8.06 -5.21
N PRO A 147 -10.95 8.47 -5.04
CA PRO A 147 -11.91 8.61 -6.14
C PRO A 147 -11.46 9.58 -7.24
N GLY A 148 -10.66 10.59 -6.91
CA GLY A 148 -10.10 11.52 -7.89
C GLY A 148 -9.17 10.89 -8.94
N ARG A 149 -8.64 9.68 -8.67
CA ARG A 149 -7.80 8.92 -9.61
C ARG A 149 -8.47 7.67 -10.16
N VAL A 150 -9.26 6.98 -9.32
CA VAL A 150 -9.86 5.68 -9.69
C VAL A 150 -11.29 5.81 -10.20
N VAL A 151 -11.87 7.02 -10.14
CA VAL A 151 -13.22 7.35 -10.64
C VAL A 151 -14.35 6.62 -9.89
N THR A 152 -14.03 5.92 -8.80
CA THR A 152 -14.99 5.16 -8.00
C THR A 152 -14.63 5.34 -6.52
N GLU A 153 -15.63 5.68 -5.71
CA GLU A 153 -15.48 5.86 -4.26
C GLU A 153 -15.94 4.60 -3.52
N ILE A 154 -15.23 4.23 -2.46
CA ILE A 154 -15.73 3.23 -1.52
C ILE A 154 -16.72 3.92 -0.61
N GLN A 155 -18.00 3.52 -0.67
CA GLN A 155 -19.04 4.09 0.18
C GLN A 155 -18.89 3.60 1.62
N VAL A 156 -19.39 4.40 2.58
CA VAL A 156 -19.27 4.12 4.03
C VAL A 156 -19.78 2.72 4.39
N GLU A 157 -20.93 2.31 3.86
CA GLU A 157 -21.51 0.98 4.10
C GLU A 157 -20.59 -0.15 3.62
N THR A 158 -19.85 0.08 2.52
CA THR A 158 -18.87 -0.88 2.00
C THR A 158 -17.62 -0.91 2.88
N ILE A 159 -17.16 0.25 3.37
CA ILE A 159 -16.03 0.35 4.31
C ILE A 159 -16.36 -0.40 5.60
N LEU A 160 -17.55 -0.18 6.17
CA LEU A 160 -17.99 -0.86 7.39
C LEU A 160 -18.02 -2.39 7.24
N ARG A 161 -18.53 -2.89 6.10
CA ARG A 161 -18.51 -4.33 5.80
C ARG A 161 -17.08 -4.87 5.64
N LEU A 162 -16.17 -4.10 5.04
CA LEU A 162 -14.77 -4.48 4.88
C LEU A 162 -14.03 -4.48 6.22
N ALA A 163 -14.37 -3.56 7.12
CA ALA A 163 -13.81 -3.49 8.47
C ALA A 163 -14.18 -4.69 9.38
N GLU A 164 -15.19 -5.48 9.00
CA GLU A 164 -15.51 -6.75 9.67
C GLU A 164 -14.51 -7.87 9.32
N LEU A 165 -13.69 -7.69 8.29
CA LEU A 165 -12.65 -8.64 7.91
C LEU A 165 -11.42 -8.45 8.81
N GLU A 166 -11.02 -9.48 9.53
CA GLU A 166 -9.94 -9.44 10.54
C GLU A 166 -8.62 -8.87 9.99
N ASN A 167 -8.35 -9.11 8.71
CA ASN A 167 -7.11 -8.70 8.06
C ASN A 167 -7.17 -7.30 7.39
N VAL A 168 -8.31 -6.62 7.45
CA VAL A 168 -8.46 -5.21 7.02
C VAL A 168 -8.27 -4.33 8.25
N ILE A 169 -7.13 -3.62 8.31
CA ILE A 169 -6.68 -2.94 9.53
C ILE A 169 -6.80 -1.42 9.50
N ALA A 170 -6.89 -0.82 8.32
CA ALA A 170 -6.94 0.63 8.16
C ALA A 170 -7.47 1.03 6.77
N ILE A 171 -7.71 2.32 6.61
CA ILE A 171 -7.99 2.95 5.32
C ILE A 171 -7.08 4.16 5.13
N LYS A 172 -6.49 4.28 3.93
CA LYS A 172 -5.90 5.52 3.43
C LYS A 172 -6.96 6.28 2.64
N GLU A 173 -7.49 7.33 3.26
CA GLU A 173 -8.56 8.13 2.68
C GLU A 173 -8.03 9.36 1.95
N CYS A 174 -8.39 9.52 0.68
CA CYS A 174 -8.01 10.63 -0.18
C CYS A 174 -9.23 11.27 -0.88
N THR A 175 -10.35 11.36 -0.16
CA THR A 175 -11.53 12.14 -0.58
C THR A 175 -11.40 13.60 -0.17
N ASN A 176 -12.35 14.44 -0.58
CA ASN A 176 -12.44 15.81 -0.09
C ASN A 176 -12.74 15.82 1.41
N THR A 177 -12.15 16.78 2.14
CA THR A 177 -12.24 16.90 3.60
C THR A 177 -13.65 17.03 4.15
N ASP A 178 -14.62 17.40 3.34
CA ASP A 178 -16.04 17.51 3.72
C ASP A 178 -16.68 16.13 4.03
N ASN A 179 -16.05 15.05 3.60
CA ASN A 179 -16.50 13.66 3.84
C ASN A 179 -15.81 12.97 5.03
N LEU A 180 -14.97 13.68 5.79
CA LEU A 180 -14.28 13.12 6.97
C LEU A 180 -15.13 13.12 8.26
N ALA A 181 -16.45 13.29 8.16
CA ALA A 181 -17.38 13.25 9.28
C ALA A 181 -17.98 11.83 9.48
N TYR A 182 -17.14 10.80 9.51
CA TYR A 182 -17.57 9.43 9.81
C TYR A 182 -17.42 9.10 11.28
#